data_39e65b7e21d9793de190cd8f0c129aaa
#
_entry.id   39e65b7e21d9793de190cd8f0c129aaa
#
_cell.length_a   1.000
_cell.length_b   1.000
_cell.length_c   1.000
_cell.angle_alpha   90.00
_cell.angle_beta   90.00
_cell.angle_gamma   90.00
#
_symmetry.space_group_name_H-M   'P 1'
#
loop_
_entity.id
_entity.type
_entity.pdbx_description
1 polymer ?
#
loop_
_entity_poly.entity_id
_entity_poly.type
_entity_poly.pdbx_seq_one_letter_code
_entity_poly.pdbx_strand_id
1 'polypeptide(L)'
;MRIYILILAVFAFGACTLKPVETVYHEEKDFTRFTTKAIITKTGSKEIELVASKECPGKVICSDQEIKLKVKHTDRFALLKGKDLVLETEEGNLNLNERDYSNSYDMKKIAKDGTDGVLTEQFLIWLSESDFRKAAYAKNAIIKVGDDSFDLSSEGRNSWQIMLDRELLLEIMDKEQQREYGLYTH
;
A
#
# COMPACT_ATOMS: atom_id res chain seq x y z
N MET A 1 -45.60 -27.82 -31.77
CA MET A 1 -44.36 -28.19 -31.05
C MET A 1 -43.46 -26.95 -31.05
N ARG A 2 -43.44 -26.20 -29.95
CA ARG A 2 -42.65 -24.95 -29.81
C ARG A 2 -41.36 -25.28 -29.11
N ILE A 3 -40.24 -25.13 -29.82
CA ILE A 3 -38.89 -25.33 -29.30
C ILE A 3 -38.48 -24.04 -28.58
N TYR A 4 -38.39 -24.06 -27.27
CA TYR A 4 -37.79 -22.97 -26.47
C TYR A 4 -36.29 -23.12 -26.49
N ILE A 5 -35.60 -22.24 -27.21
CA ILE A 5 -34.13 -22.12 -27.14
C ILE A 5 -33.82 -21.32 -25.89
N LEU A 6 -33.30 -22.02 -24.87
CA LEU A 6 -32.79 -21.45 -23.63
C LEU A 6 -31.37 -20.91 -23.91
N ILE A 7 -31.27 -19.59 -24.18
CA ILE A 7 -29.95 -18.92 -24.28
C ILE A 7 -29.41 -18.77 -22.87
N LEU A 8 -28.49 -19.64 -22.51
CA LEU A 8 -27.69 -19.52 -21.28
C LEU A 8 -26.65 -18.42 -21.51
N ALA A 9 -26.98 -17.20 -21.11
CA ALA A 9 -26.00 -16.11 -21.05
C ALA A 9 -25.01 -16.40 -19.90
N VAL A 10 -23.89 -16.98 -20.24
CA VAL A 10 -22.75 -17.10 -19.31
C VAL A 10 -22.16 -15.70 -19.14
N PHE A 11 -22.59 -15.02 -18.09
CA PHE A 11 -21.91 -13.82 -17.61
C PHE A 11 -20.56 -14.25 -17.07
N ALA A 12 -19.53 -14.20 -17.89
CA ALA A 12 -18.14 -14.22 -17.45
C ALA A 12 -17.90 -12.91 -16.68
N PHE A 13 -18.20 -12.92 -15.38
CA PHE A 13 -17.68 -11.89 -14.48
C PHE A 13 -16.17 -12.08 -14.43
N GLY A 14 -15.47 -11.37 -15.32
CA GLY A 14 -14.04 -11.16 -15.17
C GLY A 14 -13.84 -10.46 -13.83
N ALA A 15 -13.56 -11.23 -12.78
CA ALA A 15 -13.09 -10.68 -11.52
C ALA A 15 -11.83 -9.91 -11.85
N CYS A 16 -11.93 -8.58 -11.88
CA CYS A 16 -10.78 -7.68 -11.95
C CYS A 16 -10.04 -7.85 -10.62
N THR A 17 -9.19 -8.87 -10.51
CA THR A 17 -8.33 -9.08 -9.35
C THR A 17 -7.34 -7.92 -9.36
N LEU A 18 -7.53 -6.97 -8.44
CA LEU A 18 -6.59 -5.87 -8.25
C LEU A 18 -5.20 -6.48 -8.01
N LYS A 19 -4.25 -6.13 -8.87
CA LYS A 19 -2.86 -6.56 -8.71
C LYS A 19 -2.36 -6.15 -7.31
N PRO A 20 -1.65 -7.03 -6.58
CA PRO A 20 -1.14 -6.72 -5.24
C PRO A 20 -0.08 -5.60 -5.25
N VAL A 21 0.61 -5.44 -6.38
CA VAL A 21 1.56 -4.34 -6.63
C VAL A 21 1.27 -3.76 -8.02
N GLU A 22 1.08 -2.46 -8.06
CA GLU A 22 0.97 -1.68 -9.29
C GLU A 22 2.37 -1.25 -9.74
N THR A 23 2.64 -1.35 -11.03
CA THR A 23 3.92 -0.96 -11.64
C THR A 23 3.67 0.10 -12.69
N VAL A 24 4.26 1.29 -12.49
CA VAL A 24 4.11 2.43 -13.40
C VAL A 24 5.48 2.99 -13.77
N TYR A 25 5.80 3.02 -15.07
CA TYR A 25 6.98 3.71 -15.57
C TYR A 25 6.67 5.18 -15.85
N HIS A 26 7.52 6.06 -15.34
CA HIS A 26 7.44 7.50 -15.52
C HIS A 26 8.52 7.96 -16.53
N GLU A 27 8.14 8.06 -17.80
CA GLU A 27 9.06 8.40 -18.91
C GLU A 27 9.81 9.72 -18.72
N GLU A 28 9.11 10.76 -18.25
CA GLU A 28 9.70 12.10 -18.09
C GLU A 28 10.86 12.15 -17.08
N LYS A 29 10.88 11.24 -16.11
CA LYS A 29 11.86 11.20 -15.03
C LYS A 29 12.71 9.94 -15.05
N ASP A 30 12.47 9.07 -16.03
CA ASP A 30 13.17 7.79 -16.23
C ASP A 30 13.26 6.95 -14.95
N PHE A 31 12.10 6.67 -14.34
CA PHE A 31 12.02 5.73 -13.22
C PHE A 31 10.75 4.90 -13.26
N THR A 32 10.81 3.72 -12.67
CA THR A 32 9.66 2.85 -12.41
C THR A 32 9.25 2.95 -10.96
N ARG A 33 7.95 3.18 -10.71
CA ARG A 33 7.37 3.12 -9.38
C ARG A 33 6.58 1.84 -9.20
N PHE A 34 6.89 1.14 -8.12
CA PHE A 34 6.14 0.00 -7.61
C PHE A 34 5.33 0.47 -6.40
N THR A 35 4.01 0.26 -6.42
CA THR A 35 3.11 0.70 -5.34
C THR A 35 2.28 -0.49 -4.88
N THR A 36 2.31 -0.78 -3.58
CA THR A 36 1.54 -1.89 -3.00
C THR A 36 0.06 -1.55 -2.91
N LYS A 37 -0.78 -2.59 -2.90
CA LYS A 37 -2.16 -2.45 -2.44
C LYS A 37 -2.18 -1.89 -1.01
N ALA A 38 -3.17 -1.07 -0.71
CA ALA A 38 -3.36 -0.51 0.62
C ALA A 38 -3.66 -1.61 1.66
N ILE A 39 -2.98 -1.54 2.81
CA ILE A 39 -3.36 -2.27 4.01
C ILE A 39 -4.27 -1.37 4.82
N ILE A 40 -5.51 -1.81 5.04
CA ILE A 40 -6.46 -1.10 5.89
C ILE A 40 -6.55 -1.85 7.22
N THR A 41 -6.29 -1.17 8.32
CA THR A 41 -6.36 -1.74 9.66
C THR A 41 -7.10 -0.83 10.62
N LYS A 42 -7.72 -1.41 11.65
CA LYS A 42 -8.60 -0.72 12.58
C LYS A 42 -8.28 -1.06 14.02
N THR A 43 -8.49 -0.09 14.90
CA THR A 43 -8.55 -0.30 16.35
C THR A 43 -9.73 0.51 16.92
N GLY A 44 -10.71 -0.17 17.49
CA GLY A 44 -12.00 0.44 17.85
C GLY A 44 -12.67 1.08 16.63
N SER A 45 -12.96 2.39 16.71
CA SER A 45 -13.54 3.18 15.62
C SER A 45 -12.50 3.83 14.71
N LYS A 46 -11.21 3.73 15.04
CA LYS A 46 -10.12 4.35 14.30
C LYS A 46 -9.63 3.43 13.20
N GLU A 47 -9.37 3.99 12.03
CA GLU A 47 -8.87 3.28 10.84
C GLU A 47 -7.65 3.99 10.28
N ILE A 48 -6.65 3.24 9.89
CA ILE A 48 -5.51 3.72 9.12
C ILE A 48 -5.33 2.91 7.85
N GLU A 49 -4.81 3.57 6.82
CA GLU A 49 -4.45 2.99 5.53
C GLU A 49 -2.95 3.13 5.34
N LEU A 50 -2.28 2.02 4.99
CA LEU A 50 -0.85 1.98 4.71
C LEU A 50 -0.62 1.61 3.25
N VAL A 51 0.21 2.39 2.56
CA VAL A 51 0.65 2.12 1.20
C VAL A 51 2.15 2.27 1.14
N ALA A 52 2.84 1.24 0.68
CA ALA A 52 4.28 1.32 0.43
C ALA A 52 4.56 1.53 -1.06
N SER A 53 5.64 2.25 -1.36
CA SER A 53 6.11 2.41 -2.72
C SER A 53 7.64 2.44 -2.78
N LYS A 54 8.18 1.92 -3.90
CA LYS A 54 9.60 1.91 -4.23
C LYS A 54 9.80 2.52 -5.62
N GLU A 55 10.83 3.32 -5.80
CA GLU A 55 11.21 3.90 -7.09
C GLU A 55 12.55 3.33 -7.54
N CYS A 56 12.60 2.80 -8.75
CA CYS A 56 13.79 2.26 -9.36
C CYS A 56 14.16 3.06 -10.60
N PRO A 57 15.45 3.38 -10.84
CA PRO A 57 15.86 4.12 -12.04
C PRO A 57 15.60 3.30 -13.30
N GLY A 58 15.05 3.93 -14.34
CA GLY A 58 14.71 3.25 -15.60
C GLY A 58 13.60 2.19 -15.46
N LYS A 59 13.61 1.23 -16.39
CA LYS A 59 12.68 0.10 -16.42
C LYS A 59 13.31 -1.16 -15.81
N VAL A 60 13.65 -1.08 -14.52
CA VAL A 60 14.29 -2.19 -13.80
C VAL A 60 13.60 -2.46 -12.47
N ILE A 61 13.76 -3.69 -11.96
CA ILE A 61 13.45 -4.03 -10.58
C ILE A 61 14.77 -3.96 -9.80
N CYS A 62 14.89 -2.94 -8.99
CA CYS A 62 16.10 -2.68 -8.20
C CYS A 62 15.98 -3.20 -6.78
N SER A 63 17.11 -3.40 -6.10
CA SER A 63 17.23 -3.67 -4.67
C SER A 63 17.90 -2.48 -3.96
N ASP A 64 17.88 -2.53 -2.64
CA ASP A 64 18.56 -1.57 -1.75
C ASP A 64 18.11 -0.10 -1.94
N GLN A 65 16.87 0.09 -2.36
CA GLN A 65 16.25 1.41 -2.47
C GLN A 65 15.43 1.74 -1.22
N GLU A 66 15.30 3.03 -0.94
CA GLU A 66 14.39 3.50 0.10
C GLU A 66 12.93 3.18 -0.25
N ILE A 67 12.21 2.69 0.74
CA ILE A 67 10.78 2.44 0.66
C ILE A 67 10.05 3.62 1.28
N LYS A 68 9.19 4.24 0.51
CA LYS A 68 8.29 5.28 0.98
C LYS A 68 7.02 4.65 1.52
N LEU A 69 6.83 4.70 2.84
CA LEU A 69 5.61 4.26 3.51
C LEU A 69 4.70 5.46 3.76
N LYS A 70 3.50 5.42 3.19
CA LYS A 70 2.44 6.38 3.48
C LYS A 70 1.48 5.77 4.48
N VAL A 71 1.29 6.44 5.62
CA VAL A 71 0.26 6.14 6.63
C VAL A 71 -0.79 7.24 6.55
N LYS A 72 -2.03 6.87 6.28
CA LYS A 72 -3.15 7.80 6.10
C LYS A 72 -4.26 7.49 7.09
N HIS A 73 -4.86 8.52 7.64
CA HIS A 73 -6.06 8.48 8.46
C HIS A 73 -7.10 9.44 7.90
N THR A 74 -8.36 9.03 7.88
CA THR A 74 -9.46 9.86 7.39
C THR A 74 -10.64 9.73 8.35
N ASP A 75 -10.92 10.78 9.11
CA ASP A 75 -12.02 10.83 10.09
C ASP A 75 -12.36 12.30 10.39
N ARG A 76 -13.32 12.52 11.27
CA ARG A 76 -13.66 13.85 11.83
C ARG A 76 -12.59 14.38 12.78
N PHE A 77 -11.87 13.49 13.45
CA PHE A 77 -10.88 13.82 14.47
C PHE A 77 -9.47 13.46 14.01
N ALA A 78 -8.51 14.31 14.40
CA ALA A 78 -7.11 14.04 14.14
C ALA A 78 -6.63 12.83 14.97
N LEU A 79 -5.88 11.93 14.31
CA LEU A 79 -5.24 10.79 14.93
C LEU A 79 -3.71 10.91 14.89
N LEU A 80 -3.17 11.37 13.77
CA LEU A 80 -1.74 11.28 13.48
C LEU A 80 -0.94 12.47 14.02
N LYS A 81 -1.55 13.66 14.08
CA LYS A 81 -0.85 14.90 14.42
C LYS A 81 -0.20 14.83 15.80
N GLY A 82 1.11 15.06 15.85
CA GLY A 82 1.88 15.13 17.10
C GLY A 82 1.98 13.83 17.88
N LYS A 83 1.65 12.68 17.27
CA LYS A 83 1.77 11.37 17.88
C LYS A 83 3.08 10.70 17.46
N ASP A 84 3.66 9.93 18.36
CA ASP A 84 4.77 9.03 18.02
C ASP A 84 4.25 7.90 17.15
N LEU A 85 5.06 7.50 16.17
CA LEU A 85 4.77 6.40 15.28
C LEU A 85 5.88 5.35 15.42
N VAL A 86 5.50 4.14 15.79
CA VAL A 86 6.41 3.01 15.99
C VAL A 86 5.87 1.78 15.29
N LEU A 87 6.71 1.11 14.52
CA LEU A 87 6.41 -0.19 13.94
C LEU A 87 7.10 -1.27 14.82
N GLU A 88 6.29 -2.08 15.49
CA GLU A 88 6.74 -3.16 16.36
C GLU A 88 6.68 -4.49 15.62
N THR A 89 7.75 -5.27 15.75
CA THR A 89 7.87 -6.64 15.26
C THR A 89 8.55 -7.50 16.31
N GLU A 90 8.55 -8.82 16.12
CA GLU A 90 9.33 -9.72 16.98
C GLU A 90 10.84 -9.50 16.88
N GLU A 91 11.34 -8.87 15.82
CA GLU A 91 12.75 -8.55 15.63
C GLU A 91 13.15 -7.21 16.26
N GLY A 92 12.19 -6.44 16.76
CA GLY A 92 12.40 -5.15 17.43
C GLY A 92 11.48 -4.05 16.94
N ASN A 93 11.70 -2.86 17.48
CA ASN A 93 10.90 -1.69 17.21
C ASN A 93 11.61 -0.76 16.23
N LEU A 94 10.91 -0.33 15.19
CA LEU A 94 11.36 0.71 14.27
C LEU A 94 10.65 2.02 14.63
N ASN A 95 11.45 3.02 15.03
CA ASN A 95 10.94 4.36 15.27
C ASN A 95 10.74 5.09 13.93
N LEU A 96 9.50 5.49 13.66
CA LEU A 96 9.10 6.13 12.40
C LEU A 96 8.90 7.65 12.55
N ASN A 97 9.65 8.29 13.44
CA ASN A 97 9.47 9.71 13.74
C ASN A 97 10.13 10.66 12.73
N GLU A 98 11.05 10.18 11.89
CA GLU A 98 11.57 10.93 10.74
C GLU A 98 10.57 10.85 9.59
N ARG A 99 9.68 11.83 9.52
CA ARG A 99 8.54 11.80 8.60
C ARG A 99 8.01 13.17 8.23
N ASP A 100 7.41 13.27 7.05
CA ASP A 100 6.63 14.42 6.62
C ASP A 100 5.17 14.25 7.00
N TYR A 101 4.62 15.25 7.68
CA TYR A 101 3.20 15.31 8.02
C TYR A 101 2.47 16.28 7.07
N SER A 102 1.34 15.84 6.55
CA SER A 102 0.41 16.72 5.82
C SER A 102 -1.04 16.40 6.18
N ASN A 103 -1.91 17.38 6.02
CA ASN A 103 -3.33 17.19 6.18
C ASN A 103 -4.13 17.97 5.14
N SER A 104 -5.34 17.51 4.88
CA SER A 104 -6.34 18.22 4.06
C SER A 104 -7.71 18.09 4.70
N TYR A 105 -8.53 19.12 4.52
CA TYR A 105 -9.88 19.16 5.05
C TYR A 105 -10.89 19.27 3.91
N ASP A 106 -11.79 18.31 3.78
CA ASP A 106 -12.81 18.31 2.73
C ASP A 106 -14.14 18.86 3.26
N MET A 107 -14.39 20.15 2.98
CA MET A 107 -15.63 20.85 3.34
C MET A 107 -16.84 20.43 2.50
N LYS A 108 -16.65 19.83 1.33
CA LYS A 108 -17.76 19.47 0.43
C LYS A 108 -18.57 18.29 0.96
N LYS A 109 -17.97 17.42 1.75
CA LYS A 109 -18.68 16.33 2.41
C LYS A 109 -19.62 16.80 3.52
N ILE A 110 -19.38 17.95 4.11
CA ILE A 110 -20.27 18.55 5.13
C ILE A 110 -21.67 18.82 4.57
N ALA A 111 -21.75 19.36 3.35
CA ALA A 111 -23.00 19.85 2.78
C ALA A 111 -23.99 18.74 2.38
N LYS A 112 -23.51 17.51 2.18
CA LYS A 112 -24.32 16.43 1.62
C LYS A 112 -25.04 15.59 2.66
N ASP A 113 -24.46 15.43 3.86
CA ASP A 113 -24.96 14.51 4.89
C ASP A 113 -25.24 15.21 6.24
N GLY A 114 -25.09 16.54 6.33
CA GLY A 114 -25.23 17.29 7.59
C GLY A 114 -24.19 16.92 8.65
N THR A 115 -23.11 16.28 8.24
CA THR A 115 -22.00 15.88 9.12
C THR A 115 -20.85 16.88 9.03
N ASP A 116 -20.13 17.04 10.14
CA ASP A 116 -18.90 17.85 10.20
C ASP A 116 -17.87 17.34 9.18
N GLY A 117 -17.01 18.24 8.71
CA GLY A 117 -16.03 17.95 7.66
C GLY A 117 -15.14 16.76 7.96
N VAL A 118 -14.58 16.19 6.90
CA VAL A 118 -13.67 15.05 6.98
C VAL A 118 -12.23 15.53 6.89
N LEU A 119 -11.46 15.28 7.93
CA LEU A 119 -10.03 15.51 7.98
C LEU A 119 -9.29 14.30 7.42
N THR A 120 -8.42 14.50 6.45
CA THR A 120 -7.46 13.50 6.00
C THR A 120 -6.07 13.92 6.46
N GLU A 121 -5.43 13.06 7.24
CA GLU A 121 -4.05 13.21 7.68
C GLU A 121 -3.19 12.15 7.03
N GLN A 122 -1.92 12.48 6.76
CA GLN A 122 -0.96 11.48 6.29
C GLN A 122 0.45 11.76 6.81
N PHE A 123 1.17 10.67 7.06
CA PHE A 123 2.62 10.65 7.19
C PHE A 123 3.26 10.03 5.96
N LEU A 124 4.39 10.60 5.54
CA LEU A 124 5.30 10.01 4.58
C LEU A 124 6.60 9.69 5.31
N ILE A 125 6.99 8.43 5.26
CA ILE A 125 8.12 7.88 6.01
C ILE A 125 9.03 7.19 4.99
N TRP A 126 10.33 7.41 5.11
CA TRP A 126 11.34 6.74 4.29
C TRP A 126 12.03 5.69 5.14
N LEU A 127 12.02 4.45 4.69
CA LEU A 127 12.63 3.31 5.36
C LEU A 127 13.68 2.69 4.45
N SER A 128 14.78 2.22 5.04
CA SER A 128 15.68 1.34 4.32
C SER A 128 14.92 0.07 3.88
N GLU A 129 15.29 -0.51 2.74
CA GLU A 129 14.68 -1.78 2.31
C GLU A 129 14.85 -2.87 3.37
N SER A 130 16.00 -2.89 4.09
CA SER A 130 16.27 -3.84 5.16
C SER A 130 15.30 -3.71 6.34
N ASP A 131 14.99 -2.49 6.77
CA ASP A 131 14.03 -2.26 7.87
C ASP A 131 12.60 -2.54 7.44
N PHE A 132 12.23 -2.15 6.23
CA PHE A 132 10.92 -2.48 5.68
C PHE A 132 10.73 -4.00 5.52
N ARG A 133 11.80 -4.74 5.16
CA ARG A 133 11.81 -6.21 5.05
C ARG A 133 11.50 -6.88 6.39
N LYS A 134 12.03 -6.38 7.51
CA LYS A 134 11.69 -6.89 8.86
C LYS A 134 10.18 -6.82 9.10
N ALA A 135 9.55 -5.70 8.75
CA ALA A 135 8.10 -5.55 8.90
C ALA A 135 7.29 -6.45 7.93
N ALA A 136 7.74 -6.55 6.68
CA ALA A 136 7.04 -7.33 5.66
C ALA A 136 7.02 -8.83 5.99
N TYR A 137 8.10 -9.37 6.55
CA TYR A 137 8.27 -10.80 6.84
C TYR A 137 8.05 -11.17 8.31
N ALA A 138 7.82 -10.20 9.21
CA ALA A 138 7.50 -10.46 10.60
C ALA A 138 6.32 -11.44 10.76
N LYS A 139 6.34 -12.29 11.77
CA LYS A 139 5.17 -13.11 12.14
C LYS A 139 4.04 -12.19 12.62
N ASN A 140 4.41 -11.25 13.50
CA ASN A 140 3.51 -10.23 14.01
C ASN A 140 4.09 -8.85 13.70
N ALA A 141 3.29 -7.95 13.19
CA ALA A 141 3.65 -6.56 12.98
C ALA A 141 2.50 -5.67 13.44
N ILE A 142 2.82 -4.67 14.25
CA ILE A 142 1.87 -3.71 14.82
C ILE A 142 2.41 -2.32 14.56
N ILE A 143 1.57 -1.43 14.05
CA ILE A 143 1.89 -0.02 13.99
C ILE A 143 1.22 0.70 15.16
N LYS A 144 2.00 1.38 15.98
CA LYS A 144 1.51 2.22 17.07
C LYS A 144 1.47 3.67 16.66
N VAL A 145 0.38 4.33 17.00
CA VAL A 145 0.16 5.77 16.82
C VAL A 145 -0.18 6.35 18.20
N GLY A 146 0.82 6.83 18.93
CA GLY A 146 0.69 7.15 20.35
C GLY A 146 0.27 5.91 21.15
N ASP A 147 -0.90 5.96 21.80
CA ASP A 147 -1.44 4.85 22.60
C ASP A 147 -2.25 3.83 21.77
N ASP A 148 -2.56 4.14 20.54
CA ASP A 148 -3.35 3.27 19.66
C ASP A 148 -2.46 2.24 18.94
N SER A 149 -2.92 0.99 18.88
CA SER A 149 -2.22 -0.13 18.23
C SER A 149 -3.06 -0.68 17.08
N PHE A 150 -2.44 -0.85 15.92
CA PHE A 150 -3.07 -1.34 14.69
C PHE A 150 -2.32 -2.57 14.18
N ASP A 151 -2.99 -3.72 14.18
CA ASP A 151 -2.40 -4.97 13.71
C ASP A 151 -2.27 -4.98 12.19
N LEU A 152 -1.08 -5.30 11.70
CA LEU A 152 -0.82 -5.48 10.27
C LEU A 152 -0.91 -6.96 9.93
N SER A 153 -2.05 -7.39 9.41
CA SER A 153 -2.27 -8.79 9.05
C SER A 153 -1.22 -9.32 8.07
N SER A 154 -0.87 -10.60 8.18
CA SER A 154 0.06 -11.26 7.24
C SER A 154 -0.45 -11.20 5.80
N GLU A 155 -1.77 -11.36 5.59
CA GLU A 155 -2.39 -11.25 4.27
C GLU A 155 -2.21 -9.83 3.68
N GLY A 156 -2.44 -8.78 4.49
CA GLY A 156 -2.22 -7.40 4.07
C GLY A 156 -0.76 -7.15 3.66
N ARG A 157 0.21 -7.70 4.41
CA ARG A 157 1.64 -7.56 4.17
C ARG A 157 2.17 -8.39 2.99
N ASN A 158 1.37 -9.30 2.42
CA ASN A 158 1.75 -10.06 1.24
C ASN A 158 2.14 -9.15 0.06
N SER A 159 1.45 -8.04 -0.15
CA SER A 159 1.81 -7.06 -1.18
C SER A 159 3.19 -6.41 -0.94
N TRP A 160 3.59 -6.24 0.34
CA TRP A 160 4.92 -5.76 0.71
C TRP A 160 6.01 -6.78 0.38
N GLN A 161 5.75 -8.08 0.67
CA GLN A 161 6.66 -9.17 0.34
C GLN A 161 6.87 -9.27 -1.18
N ILE A 162 5.78 -9.22 -1.96
CA ILE A 162 5.84 -9.23 -3.42
C ILE A 162 6.67 -8.05 -3.95
N MET A 163 6.50 -6.84 -3.40
CA MET A 163 7.28 -5.68 -3.84
C MET A 163 8.78 -5.81 -3.55
N LEU A 164 9.15 -6.55 -2.51
CA LEU A 164 10.55 -6.79 -2.11
C LEU A 164 11.21 -7.96 -2.82
N ASP A 165 10.43 -8.84 -3.43
CA ASP A 165 10.91 -10.04 -4.11
C ASP A 165 10.78 -9.86 -5.63
N ARG A 166 11.94 -9.91 -6.30
CA ARG A 166 12.01 -9.70 -7.74
C ARG A 166 11.24 -10.77 -8.53
N GLU A 167 11.32 -12.03 -8.11
CA GLU A 167 10.68 -13.14 -8.81
C GLU A 167 9.16 -13.05 -8.68
N LEU A 168 8.67 -12.78 -7.46
CA LEU A 168 7.25 -12.56 -7.21
C LEU A 168 6.70 -11.33 -7.96
N LEU A 169 7.49 -10.24 -8.05
CA LEU A 169 7.11 -9.07 -8.86
C LEU A 169 6.95 -9.44 -10.33
N LEU A 170 7.89 -10.19 -10.89
CA LEU A 170 7.82 -10.64 -12.28
C LEU A 170 6.61 -11.53 -12.54
N GLU A 171 6.26 -12.42 -11.62
CA GLU A 171 5.10 -13.31 -11.77
C GLU A 171 3.77 -12.57 -11.90
N ILE A 172 3.61 -11.43 -11.21
CA ILE A 172 2.38 -10.63 -11.27
C ILE A 172 2.31 -9.64 -12.45
N MET A 173 3.42 -9.42 -13.13
CA MET A 173 3.50 -8.59 -14.33
C MET A 173 2.89 -9.34 -15.52
N ASP A 174 2.32 -8.58 -16.47
CA ASP A 174 1.94 -9.17 -17.74
C ASP A 174 3.17 -9.56 -18.59
N LYS A 175 2.96 -10.34 -19.65
CA LYS A 175 4.06 -10.89 -20.45
C LYS A 175 4.93 -9.81 -21.12
N GLU A 176 4.36 -8.68 -21.45
CA GLU A 176 5.08 -7.57 -22.06
C GLU A 176 5.99 -6.92 -21.02
N GLN A 177 5.45 -6.60 -19.85
CA GLN A 177 6.23 -6.11 -18.72
C GLN A 177 7.32 -7.10 -18.29
N GLN A 178 7.02 -8.41 -18.21
CA GLN A 178 8.03 -9.42 -17.89
C GLN A 178 9.21 -9.41 -18.86
N ARG A 179 8.97 -9.24 -20.15
CA ARG A 179 10.05 -9.12 -21.15
C ARG A 179 10.86 -7.85 -20.95
N GLU A 180 10.18 -6.73 -20.68
CA GLU A 180 10.80 -5.43 -20.54
C GLU A 180 11.67 -5.33 -19.26
N TYR A 181 11.17 -5.84 -18.13
CA TYR A 181 11.85 -5.80 -16.83
C TYR A 181 12.73 -7.03 -16.55
N GLY A 182 12.47 -8.15 -17.21
CA GLY A 182 13.23 -9.40 -17.06
C GLY A 182 14.59 -9.40 -17.77
N LEU A 183 14.75 -8.61 -18.83
CA LEU A 183 15.96 -8.57 -19.65
C LEU A 183 17.11 -7.79 -19.00
N TYR A 184 16.86 -6.95 -18.03
CA TYR A 184 17.87 -6.11 -17.34
C TYR A 184 18.33 -6.74 -16.02
N THR A 185 18.74 -8.00 -16.06
CA THR A 185 19.31 -8.70 -14.92
C THR A 185 20.82 -8.81 -15.07
N HIS A 186 21.52 -7.90 -14.47
CA HIS A 186 22.94 -8.06 -14.17
C HIS A 186 23.20 -7.72 -12.72
#